data_5a06f5b58f48526b6874f675a1304bca
#
_entry.id   5a06f5b58f48526b6874f675a1304bca
#
_cell.length_a   1.000
_cell.length_b   1.000
_cell.length_c   1.000
_cell.angle_alpha   90.00
_cell.angle_beta   90.00
_cell.angle_gamma   90.00
#
_symmetry.space_group_name_H-M   'P 1'
#
loop_
_entity.id
_entity.type
_entity.pdbx_description
1 polymer ?
#
loop_
_entity_poly.entity_id
_entity_poly.type
_entity_poly.pdbx_seq_one_letter_code
_entity_poly.pdbx_strand_id
1 'polypeptide(L)'
;VLMVRETPLHKGHLDLMSRAAGCGAVILPPMPAFYHQPATIMDIVRQSIGKALDQVGIEHDLFRRWSGHGRDEPGRDSRRVAK
;
A
#
# COMPACT_ATOMS: atom_id res chain seq x y z
N VAL A 1 11.74 -0.68 0.56
CA VAL A 1 10.42 -1.30 0.37
C VAL A 1 10.55 -2.52 -0.51
N LEU A 2 10.02 -3.63 -0.04
CA LEU A 2 10.00 -4.87 -0.79
C LEU A 2 8.55 -5.23 -1.11
N MET A 3 8.20 -5.20 -2.38
CA MET A 3 6.86 -5.58 -2.82
C MET A 3 6.88 -7.06 -3.18
N VAL A 4 6.63 -7.88 -2.17
CA VAL A 4 6.75 -9.33 -2.29
C VAL A 4 5.47 -9.89 -2.90
N ARG A 5 5.64 -10.73 -3.92
CA ARG A 5 4.52 -11.41 -4.53
C ARG A 5 4.85 -12.87 -4.75
N GLU A 6 4.41 -13.68 -3.82
CA GLU A 6 4.64 -15.12 -3.87
C GLU A 6 3.51 -15.81 -3.13
N THR A 7 3.04 -16.91 -3.69
CA THR A 7 2.00 -17.67 -3.03
C THR A 7 2.02 -19.14 -3.51
N PRO A 8 1.87 -20.10 -2.61
CA PRO A 8 1.83 -19.92 -1.17
C PRO A 8 3.21 -19.59 -0.61
N LEU A 9 3.23 -18.95 0.54
CA LEU A 9 4.47 -18.68 1.22
C LEU A 9 4.87 -19.88 2.08
N HIS A 10 6.14 -20.23 2.07
CA HIS A 10 6.64 -21.26 2.97
C HIS A 10 7.54 -20.63 4.03
N LYS A 11 7.99 -21.46 4.97
CA LYS A 11 8.75 -20.98 6.11
C LYS A 11 10.00 -20.20 5.71
N GLY A 12 10.69 -20.66 4.65
CA GLY A 12 11.89 -19.94 4.18
C GLY A 12 11.58 -18.52 3.73
N HIS A 13 10.50 -18.33 2.98
CA HIS A 13 10.07 -16.98 2.58
C HIS A 13 9.79 -16.12 3.80
N LEU A 14 9.04 -16.67 4.76
CA LEU A 14 8.64 -15.90 5.94
C LEU A 14 9.84 -15.53 6.80
N ASP A 15 10.79 -16.46 6.96
CA ASP A 15 12.00 -16.18 7.71
C ASP A 15 12.82 -15.07 7.06
N LEU A 16 12.96 -15.10 5.75
CA LEU A 16 13.73 -14.07 5.03
C LEU A 16 13.04 -12.71 5.12
N MET A 17 11.72 -12.69 4.99
CA MET A 17 10.98 -11.43 5.13
C MET A 17 11.10 -10.87 6.53
N SER A 18 11.04 -11.74 7.54
CA SER A 18 11.19 -11.31 8.92
C SER A 18 12.58 -10.70 9.15
N ARG A 19 13.61 -11.34 8.61
CA ARG A 19 14.97 -10.83 8.74
C ARG A 19 15.15 -9.50 8.02
N ALA A 20 14.58 -9.38 6.83
CA ALA A 20 14.64 -8.12 6.08
C ALA A 20 13.94 -7.01 6.85
N ALA A 21 12.77 -7.30 7.40
CA ALA A 21 12.04 -6.32 8.21
C ALA A 21 12.85 -5.90 9.43
N GLY A 22 13.54 -6.85 10.04
CA GLY A 22 14.43 -6.56 11.18
C GLY A 22 15.59 -5.64 10.82
N CYS A 23 15.97 -5.60 9.54
CA CYS A 23 17.02 -4.70 9.05
C CYS A 23 16.45 -3.35 8.56
N GLY A 24 15.17 -3.12 8.72
CA GLY A 24 14.56 -1.85 8.36
C GLY A 24 13.77 -1.85 7.07
N ALA A 25 13.63 -2.99 6.42
CA ALA A 25 12.83 -3.06 5.21
C ALA A 25 11.34 -2.99 5.53
N VAL A 26 10.57 -2.37 4.63
CA VAL A 26 9.11 -2.43 4.69
C VAL A 26 8.67 -3.52 3.72
N ILE A 27 7.94 -4.49 4.23
CA ILE A 27 7.42 -5.58 3.41
C ILE A 27 6.01 -5.19 3.01
N LEU A 28 5.80 -4.99 1.71
CA LEU A 28 4.56 -4.44 1.19
C LEU A 28 4.01 -5.34 0.08
N PRO A 29 3.32 -6.43 0.46
CA PRO A 29 2.69 -7.26 -0.57
C PRO A 29 1.63 -6.45 -1.32
N PRO A 30 1.59 -6.53 -2.64
CA PRO A 30 0.62 -5.76 -3.42
C PRO A 30 -0.75 -6.44 -3.40
N MET A 31 -1.45 -6.31 -2.30
CA MET A 31 -2.76 -6.93 -2.12
C MET A 31 -3.85 -6.00 -2.60
N PRO A 32 -4.76 -6.46 -3.45
CA PRO A 32 -5.86 -5.62 -3.90
C PRO A 32 -6.79 -5.29 -2.73
N ALA A 33 -7.27 -4.07 -2.70
CA ALA A 33 -8.26 -3.63 -1.74
C ALA A 33 -9.47 -3.09 -2.48
N PHE A 34 -10.64 -3.37 -1.96
CA PHE A 34 -11.88 -3.03 -2.65
C PHE A 34 -12.73 -2.01 -1.91
N TYR A 35 -12.33 -1.61 -0.70
CA TYR A 35 -13.09 -0.62 0.05
C TYR A 35 -13.08 0.76 -0.60
N HIS A 36 -12.16 1.00 -1.54
CA HIS A 36 -12.14 2.24 -2.33
C HIS A 36 -13.03 2.16 -3.55
N GLN A 37 -13.73 1.04 -3.76
CA GLN A 37 -14.61 0.82 -4.91
C GLN A 37 -13.88 1.03 -6.23
N PRO A 38 -12.81 0.26 -6.47
CA PRO A 38 -12.10 0.40 -7.73
C PRO A 38 -12.99 -0.02 -8.89
N ALA A 39 -12.96 0.76 -9.97
CA ALA A 39 -13.77 0.48 -11.15
C ALA A 39 -13.00 -0.32 -12.19
N THR A 40 -11.67 -0.31 -12.15
CA THR A 40 -10.84 -0.97 -13.15
C THR A 40 -9.68 -1.66 -12.47
N ILE A 41 -9.04 -2.57 -13.21
CA ILE A 41 -7.81 -3.21 -12.74
C ILE A 41 -6.72 -2.15 -12.52
N MET A 42 -6.68 -1.13 -13.38
CA MET A 42 -5.68 -0.08 -13.21
C MET A 42 -5.87 0.67 -11.89
N ASP A 43 -7.10 0.82 -11.43
CA ASP A 43 -7.34 1.43 -10.11
C ASP A 43 -6.68 0.62 -9.00
N ILE A 44 -6.74 -0.70 -9.09
CA ILE A 44 -6.11 -1.59 -8.11
C ILE A 44 -4.59 -1.46 -8.18
N VAL A 45 -4.05 -1.40 -9.39
CA VAL A 45 -2.60 -1.22 -9.58
C VAL A 45 -2.16 0.12 -9.01
N ARG A 46 -2.93 1.18 -9.22
CA ARG A 46 -2.60 2.49 -8.68
C ARG A 46 -2.58 2.50 -7.16
N GLN A 47 -3.49 1.74 -6.53
CA GLN A 47 -3.45 1.60 -5.08
C GLN A 47 -2.13 1.02 -4.60
N SER A 48 -1.70 -0.07 -5.23
CA SER A 48 -0.46 -0.74 -4.81
C SER A 48 0.75 0.15 -5.02
N ILE A 49 0.82 0.82 -6.17
CA ILE A 49 1.92 1.73 -6.46
C ILE A 49 1.89 2.90 -5.50
N GLY A 50 0.70 3.46 -5.24
CA GLY A 50 0.57 4.58 -4.33
C GLY A 50 1.03 4.25 -2.92
N LYS A 51 0.69 3.06 -2.44
CA LYS A 51 1.15 2.65 -1.11
C LYS A 51 2.67 2.52 -1.06
N ALA A 52 3.29 2.03 -2.13
CA ALA A 52 4.74 1.95 -2.18
C ALA A 52 5.37 3.34 -2.18
N LEU A 53 4.80 4.27 -2.94
CA LEU A 53 5.29 5.65 -2.98
C LEU A 53 5.14 6.33 -1.62
N ASP A 54 4.03 6.06 -0.92
CA ASP A 54 3.83 6.58 0.44
C ASP A 54 4.96 6.15 1.36
N GLN A 55 5.43 4.92 1.23
CA GLN A 55 6.48 4.41 2.10
C GLN A 55 7.82 5.10 1.89
N VAL A 56 8.04 5.66 0.71
CA VAL A 56 9.29 6.37 0.43
C VAL A 56 9.09 7.89 0.42
N GLY A 57 7.94 8.35 0.84
CA GLY A 57 7.71 9.79 1.04
C GLY A 57 7.42 10.56 -0.23
N ILE A 58 7.04 9.91 -1.31
CA ILE A 58 6.72 10.59 -2.56
C ILE A 58 5.24 10.89 -2.61
N GLU A 59 4.89 12.14 -2.83
CA GLU A 59 3.50 12.55 -2.95
C GLU A 59 2.92 12.14 -4.28
N HIS A 60 1.65 11.75 -4.26
CA HIS A 60 0.97 11.31 -5.47
C HIS A 60 -0.53 11.43 -5.29
N ASP A 61 -1.27 11.34 -6.41
CA ASP A 61 -2.73 11.33 -6.41
C ASP A 61 -3.24 10.07 -7.10
N LEU A 62 -2.56 8.94 -6.89
CA LEU A 62 -2.88 7.70 -7.61
C LEU A 62 -4.16 7.06 -7.13
N PHE A 63 -4.59 7.35 -5.90
CA PHE A 63 -5.84 6.81 -5.40
C PHE A 63 -6.45 7.76 -4.39
N ARG A 64 -7.76 7.55 -4.14
CA ARG A 64 -8.48 8.29 -3.14
C ARG A 64 -8.09 7.76 -1.77
N ARG A 65 -7.77 8.67 -0.85
CA ARG A 65 -7.34 8.25 0.47
C ARG A 65 -8.54 8.09 1.39
N TRP A 66 -8.50 7.04 2.20
CA TRP A 66 -9.50 6.82 3.21
C TRP A 66 -9.23 7.74 4.40
N SER A 67 -10.24 8.54 4.77
CA SER A 67 -10.06 9.56 5.79
C SER A 67 -10.69 9.20 7.15
N GLY A 68 -11.24 8.03 7.27
CA GLY A 68 -11.93 7.63 8.49
C GLY A 68 -13.38 8.06 8.53
N HIS A 69 -13.80 8.96 7.66
CA HIS A 69 -15.19 9.41 7.55
C HIS A 69 -15.86 8.86 6.32
N GLY A 70 -15.17 8.04 5.54
CA GLY A 70 -15.72 7.48 4.34
C GLY A 70 -15.73 8.41 3.15
N ARG A 71 -15.18 9.60 3.29
CA ARG A 71 -15.09 10.53 2.19
C ARG A 71 -14.01 11.55 2.49
N ASP A 72 -13.52 12.15 1.42
CA ASP A 72 -12.60 13.26 1.54
C ASP A 72 -13.39 14.55 1.68
N GLU A 73 -12.86 15.45 2.47
CA GLU A 73 -13.45 16.77 2.62
C GLU A 73 -12.60 17.80 1.92
N PRO A 74 -13.22 18.83 1.33
CA PRO A 74 -12.45 19.86 0.67
C PRO A 74 -11.44 20.49 1.62
N GLY A 75 -10.23 20.68 1.12
CA GLY A 75 -9.19 21.30 1.92
C GLY A 75 -8.47 20.36 2.86
N ARG A 76 -8.90 19.14 2.95
CA ARG A 76 -8.24 18.18 3.82
C ARG A 76 -7.02 17.60 3.14
N ASP A 77 -5.94 17.52 3.89
CA ASP A 77 -4.74 16.87 3.38
C ASP A 77 -4.83 15.37 3.63
N SER A 78 -5.29 14.63 2.65
CA SER A 78 -5.52 13.20 2.79
C SER A 78 -4.22 12.40 2.85
N ARG A 79 -3.10 13.00 2.50
CA ARG A 79 -1.82 12.31 2.56
C ARG A 79 -1.39 12.01 3.98
N ARG A 80 -1.97 12.67 4.95
CA ARG A 80 -1.63 12.47 6.35
C ARG A 80 -2.21 11.20 6.91
N VAL A 81 -3.10 10.55 6.20
CA VAL A 81 -3.73 9.30 6.64
C VAL A 81 -3.38 8.15 5.70
N ALA A 82 -2.19 8.18 5.16
CA ALA A 82 -1.77 7.26 4.11
C ALA A 82 -1.57 5.83 4.56
N LYS A 83 -1.48 5.56 5.82
CA LYS A 83 -1.15 4.22 6.31
C LYS A 83 -2.27 3.23 6.17
#